data_70e42aa1000394fb1e8f4afb2521e869
#
_entry.id   70e42aa1000394fb1e8f4afb2521e869
#
_cell.length_a   1.000
_cell.length_b   1.000
_cell.length_c   1.000
_cell.angle_alpha   90.00
_cell.angle_beta   90.00
_cell.angle_gamma   90.00
#
_symmetry.space_group_name_H-M   'P 1'
#
loop_
_entity.id
_entity.type
_entity.pdbx_description
1 polymer ?
#
loop_
_entity_poly.entity_id
_entity_poly.type
_entity_poly.pdbx_seq_one_letter_code
_entity_poly.pdbx_strand_id
1 'polypeptide(L)'
;AVTQPAAPAVAPAVKTVTLAAAKPAVEKAALPLTYSVTVGDTLSKIAAEHAVNGGWQALYEANRNAIGSDPSIIRPGLKLSIGAAAKAAAAKATGVKAAAAAVKPATTYANNLDGWIRQSLDVMARHGIPGSYNGIHRNVMRESSGNPLAINNWDSNAAAGIPSKGLLQVIDPTFRAYHVPGTSLDSYDPVANITAACNYAAARYGSIDNVNGAY
;
A
#
# COMPACT_ATOMS: atom_id res chain seq x y z
N ALA A 1 -42.65 -34.37 55.13
CA ALA A 1 -42.27 -35.76 55.00
C ALA A 1 -41.91 -36.06 53.52
N VAL A 2 -40.83 -36.79 53.44
CA VAL A 2 -40.36 -37.70 52.36
C VAL A 2 -39.49 -37.08 51.32
N THR A 3 -38.20 -37.06 51.51
CA THR A 3 -37.14 -38.00 51.17
C THR A 3 -36.77 -38.03 49.67
N GLN A 4 -35.64 -37.45 49.39
CA GLN A 4 -34.82 -37.62 48.22
C GLN A 4 -34.03 -38.95 48.34
N PRO A 5 -33.73 -39.61 47.28
CA PRO A 5 -32.48 -40.34 47.22
C PRO A 5 -31.54 -39.84 46.13
N ALA A 6 -30.30 -39.98 46.51
CA ALA A 6 -29.07 -39.53 45.91
C ALA A 6 -28.69 -40.22 44.57
N ALA A 7 -27.78 -39.55 43.92
CA ALA A 7 -26.98 -39.95 42.76
C ALA A 7 -26.17 -41.23 42.94
N PRO A 8 -25.62 -41.76 41.87
CA PRO A 8 -24.15 -41.94 41.92
C PRO A 8 -23.41 -41.28 40.77
N ALA A 9 -22.29 -40.69 41.14
CA ALA A 9 -21.22 -40.22 40.30
C ALA A 9 -20.50 -41.40 39.63
N VAL A 10 -20.22 -41.24 38.35
CA VAL A 10 -19.16 -41.99 37.68
C VAL A 10 -18.27 -41.02 36.94
N ALA A 11 -17.10 -40.82 37.45
CA ALA A 11 -16.00 -40.17 36.76
C ALA A 11 -15.30 -41.19 35.85
N PRO A 12 -14.88 -40.81 34.63
CA PRO A 12 -13.77 -41.49 33.95
C PRO A 12 -12.48 -40.67 34.02
N ALA A 13 -11.44 -41.39 34.30
CA ALA A 13 -10.06 -41.02 34.48
C ALA A 13 -9.50 -40.10 33.38
N VAL A 14 -8.91 -39.00 33.84
CA VAL A 14 -8.00 -38.18 33.04
C VAL A 14 -6.70 -38.92 32.90
N LYS A 15 -6.36 -39.34 31.69
CA LYS A 15 -5.00 -39.73 31.32
C LYS A 15 -4.18 -38.49 31.05
N THR A 16 -3.32 -38.14 32.00
CA THR A 16 -2.26 -37.17 31.86
C THR A 16 -1.31 -37.62 30.77
N VAL A 17 -1.31 -36.97 29.63
CA VAL A 17 -0.25 -37.12 28.64
C VAL A 17 0.72 -35.97 28.84
N THR A 18 1.86 -36.29 29.43
CA THR A 18 3.02 -35.39 29.51
C THR A 18 3.54 -35.14 28.11
N LEU A 19 3.31 -33.92 27.61
CA LEU A 19 3.88 -33.51 26.33
C LEU A 19 5.27 -32.93 26.59
N ALA A 20 6.28 -33.70 26.29
CA ALA A 20 7.66 -33.27 26.28
C ALA A 20 7.85 -32.17 25.25
N ALA A 21 8.43 -31.05 25.68
CA ALA A 21 8.84 -29.96 24.83
C ALA A 21 9.95 -30.44 23.87
N ALA A 22 9.59 -30.69 22.63
CA ALA A 22 10.52 -30.76 21.53
C ALA A 22 10.35 -29.48 20.71
N LYS A 23 11.39 -28.65 20.76
CA LYS A 23 11.56 -27.48 19.89
C LYS A 23 11.97 -28.02 18.51
N PRO A 24 11.18 -27.87 17.46
CA PRO A 24 11.75 -28.07 16.13
C PRO A 24 12.26 -26.69 15.66
N ALA A 25 13.58 -26.62 15.53
CA ALA A 25 14.17 -25.68 14.60
C ALA A 25 13.75 -26.13 13.19
N VAL A 26 12.68 -25.57 12.69
CA VAL A 26 12.32 -25.71 11.29
C VAL A 26 12.94 -24.54 10.56
N GLU A 27 14.09 -24.80 10.00
CA GLU A 27 14.60 -24.09 8.84
C GLU A 27 13.57 -24.26 7.72
N LYS A 28 12.62 -23.33 7.67
CA LYS A 28 11.53 -23.32 6.70
C LYS A 28 12.10 -22.75 5.40
N ALA A 29 12.57 -23.64 4.53
CA ALA A 29 12.68 -23.31 3.11
C ALA A 29 11.34 -22.75 2.69
N ALA A 30 11.27 -21.43 2.47
CA ALA A 30 10.07 -20.75 2.10
C ALA A 30 9.67 -21.20 0.69
N LEU A 31 8.67 -22.05 0.61
CA LEU A 31 7.96 -22.33 -0.63
C LEU A 31 7.44 -20.98 -1.16
N PRO A 32 7.51 -20.72 -2.47
CA PRO A 32 7.00 -19.48 -3.04
C PRO A 32 5.50 -19.41 -2.75
N LEU A 33 5.14 -18.51 -1.84
CA LEU A 33 3.72 -18.25 -1.53
C LEU A 33 3.10 -17.62 -2.76
N THR A 34 2.15 -18.34 -3.39
CA THR A 34 1.44 -17.87 -4.58
C THR A 34 0.04 -17.47 -4.17
N TYR A 35 -0.37 -16.25 -4.50
CA TYR A 35 -1.71 -15.72 -4.30
C TYR A 35 -2.48 -15.68 -5.61
N SER A 36 -3.75 -16.08 -5.60
CA SER A 36 -4.64 -15.93 -6.77
C SER A 36 -5.52 -14.69 -6.56
N VAL A 37 -5.41 -13.74 -7.47
CA VAL A 37 -6.19 -12.49 -7.44
C VAL A 37 -7.68 -12.78 -7.52
N THR A 38 -8.47 -12.14 -6.66
CA THR A 38 -9.94 -12.20 -6.67
C THR A 38 -10.55 -10.89 -7.16
N VAL A 39 -11.85 -10.92 -7.44
CA VAL A 39 -12.58 -9.72 -7.89
C VAL A 39 -12.55 -8.66 -6.78
N GLY A 40 -12.08 -7.46 -7.08
CA GLY A 40 -11.97 -6.35 -6.13
C GLY A 40 -10.63 -6.27 -5.40
N ASP A 41 -9.66 -7.12 -5.76
CA ASP A 41 -8.29 -7.00 -5.24
C ASP A 41 -7.51 -5.91 -5.97
N THR A 42 -6.61 -5.28 -5.22
CA THR A 42 -5.57 -4.40 -5.74
C THR A 42 -4.21 -4.89 -5.26
N LEU A 43 -3.15 -4.56 -5.98
CA LEU A 43 -1.79 -4.91 -5.53
C LEU A 43 -1.48 -4.35 -4.15
N SER A 44 -1.99 -3.14 -3.84
CA SER A 44 -1.81 -2.50 -2.53
C SER A 44 -2.48 -3.30 -1.41
N LYS A 45 -3.72 -3.77 -1.63
CA LYS A 45 -4.45 -4.59 -0.67
C LYS A 45 -3.76 -5.92 -0.44
N ILE A 46 -3.41 -6.63 -1.52
CA ILE A 46 -2.70 -7.91 -1.44
C ILE A 46 -1.36 -7.75 -0.72
N ALA A 47 -0.59 -6.71 -1.04
CA ALA A 47 0.69 -6.45 -0.41
C ALA A 47 0.56 -6.13 1.09
N ALA A 48 -0.49 -5.42 1.51
CA ALA A 48 -0.77 -5.12 2.91
C ALA A 48 -1.22 -6.38 3.67
N GLU A 49 -2.15 -7.16 3.13
CA GLU A 49 -2.67 -8.38 3.76
C GLU A 49 -1.60 -9.46 3.95
N HIS A 50 -0.65 -9.52 3.03
CA HIS A 50 0.43 -10.50 3.06
C HIS A 50 1.77 -9.94 3.57
N ALA A 51 1.78 -8.73 4.12
CA ALA A 51 2.96 -8.06 4.66
C ALA A 51 4.17 -8.12 3.72
N VAL A 52 3.97 -7.86 2.43
CA VAL A 52 5.01 -7.93 1.41
C VAL A 52 6.05 -6.83 1.67
N ASN A 53 7.30 -7.22 1.91
CA ASN A 53 8.40 -6.27 2.07
C ASN A 53 8.58 -5.44 0.79
N GLY A 54 8.50 -4.10 0.91
CA GLY A 54 8.55 -3.18 -0.22
C GLY A 54 7.17 -2.89 -0.83
N GLY A 55 6.09 -3.38 -0.18
CA GLY A 55 4.71 -3.03 -0.56
C GLY A 55 4.30 -3.56 -1.93
N TRP A 56 3.28 -2.93 -2.50
CA TRP A 56 2.73 -3.32 -3.80
C TRP A 56 3.72 -3.13 -4.96
N GLN A 57 4.66 -2.19 -4.84
CA GLN A 57 5.70 -1.98 -5.85
C GLN A 57 6.61 -3.22 -5.97
N ALA A 58 7.06 -3.77 -4.84
CA ALA A 58 7.86 -4.99 -4.84
C ALA A 58 7.05 -6.19 -5.32
N LEU A 59 5.76 -6.25 -4.98
CA LEU A 59 4.84 -7.26 -5.48
C LEU A 59 4.66 -7.15 -7.01
N TYR A 60 4.52 -5.93 -7.53
CA TYR A 60 4.42 -5.66 -8.96
C TYR A 60 5.70 -6.05 -9.70
N GLU A 61 6.87 -5.56 -9.25
CA GLU A 61 8.15 -5.86 -9.89
C GLU A 61 8.43 -7.38 -9.94
N ALA A 62 8.10 -8.10 -8.86
CA ALA A 62 8.23 -9.55 -8.82
C ALA A 62 7.29 -10.27 -9.79
N ASN A 63 6.18 -9.65 -10.15
CA ASN A 63 5.12 -10.24 -10.97
C ASN A 63 4.90 -9.50 -12.29
N ARG A 64 5.79 -8.61 -12.67
CA ARG A 64 5.67 -7.76 -13.87
C ARG A 64 5.40 -8.56 -15.15
N ASN A 65 6.01 -9.73 -15.27
CA ASN A 65 5.79 -10.61 -16.42
C ASN A 65 4.37 -11.21 -16.48
N ALA A 66 3.73 -11.37 -15.33
CA ALA A 66 2.37 -11.90 -15.24
C ALA A 66 1.31 -10.78 -15.32
N ILE A 67 1.61 -9.60 -14.77
CA ILE A 67 0.72 -8.45 -14.72
C ILE A 67 0.78 -7.65 -16.03
N GLY A 68 1.99 -7.49 -16.61
CA GLY A 68 2.23 -6.63 -17.76
C GLY A 68 2.78 -5.26 -17.38
N SER A 69 2.65 -4.29 -18.27
CA SER A 69 3.18 -2.92 -18.08
C SER A 69 2.33 -2.03 -17.18
N ASP A 70 1.11 -2.44 -16.85
CA ASP A 70 0.18 -1.64 -16.06
C ASP A 70 -0.13 -2.32 -14.71
N PRO A 71 0.37 -1.78 -13.59
CA PRO A 71 0.15 -2.33 -12.26
C PRO A 71 -1.31 -2.25 -11.79
N SER A 72 -2.13 -1.41 -12.43
CA SER A 72 -3.54 -1.23 -12.07
C SER A 72 -4.44 -2.33 -12.64
N ILE A 73 -3.95 -3.08 -13.63
CA ILE A 73 -4.74 -4.12 -14.32
C ILE A 73 -4.32 -5.50 -13.81
N ILE A 74 -4.82 -5.88 -12.64
CA ILE A 74 -4.74 -7.26 -12.18
C ILE A 74 -6.09 -7.97 -12.43
N ARG A 75 -6.04 -9.10 -13.12
CA ARG A 75 -7.26 -9.84 -13.47
C ARG A 75 -7.55 -10.91 -12.42
N PRO A 76 -8.83 -11.15 -12.09
CA PRO A 76 -9.22 -12.28 -11.26
C PRO A 76 -8.68 -13.59 -11.83
N GLY A 77 -8.12 -14.43 -10.96
CA GLY A 77 -7.45 -15.68 -11.33
C GLY A 77 -5.96 -15.55 -11.67
N LEU A 78 -5.41 -14.34 -11.73
CA LEU A 78 -3.97 -14.13 -11.90
C LEU A 78 -3.22 -14.63 -10.68
N LYS A 79 -2.16 -15.42 -10.90
CA LYS A 79 -1.31 -15.94 -9.82
C LYS A 79 -0.13 -15.00 -9.60
N LEU A 80 -0.02 -14.46 -8.38
CA LEU A 80 1.07 -13.58 -7.96
C LEU A 80 1.99 -14.30 -6.98
N SER A 81 3.30 -14.19 -7.18
CA SER A 81 4.31 -14.68 -6.24
C SER A 81 4.48 -13.68 -5.09
N ILE A 82 4.24 -14.13 -3.85
CA ILE A 82 4.36 -13.32 -2.64
C ILE A 82 5.52 -13.86 -1.80
N GLY A 83 6.37 -13.01 -1.25
CA GLY A 83 7.40 -13.38 -0.30
C GLY A 83 8.82 -13.45 -0.87
N ALA A 84 9.69 -14.31 -0.33
CA ALA A 84 11.13 -14.33 -0.59
C ALA A 84 11.53 -14.45 -2.08
N ALA A 85 10.65 -14.98 -2.93
CA ALA A 85 10.87 -15.07 -4.37
C ALA A 85 10.88 -13.69 -5.06
N ALA A 86 10.19 -12.70 -4.51
CA ALA A 86 10.23 -11.32 -5.00
C ALA A 86 11.65 -10.72 -4.92
N LYS A 87 12.42 -11.10 -3.90
CA LYS A 87 13.81 -10.66 -3.70
C LYS A 87 14.80 -11.34 -4.66
N ALA A 88 14.50 -12.57 -5.06
CA ALA A 88 15.36 -13.35 -5.97
C ALA A 88 15.15 -12.98 -7.45
N ALA A 89 13.92 -12.59 -7.83
CA ALA A 89 13.62 -12.13 -9.19
C ALA A 89 14.23 -10.76 -9.50
N ALA A 90 14.28 -9.86 -8.53
CA ALA A 90 14.94 -8.56 -8.66
C ALA A 90 16.47 -8.69 -8.86
N ALA A 91 17.09 -9.78 -8.34
CA ALA A 91 18.53 -10.03 -8.51
C ALA A 91 18.89 -10.67 -9.86
N LYS A 92 17.92 -11.21 -10.60
CA LYS A 92 18.16 -11.94 -11.87
C LYS A 92 17.88 -11.13 -13.13
N ALA A 93 17.35 -9.91 -12.99
CA ALA A 93 17.05 -9.00 -14.11
C ALA A 93 18.22 -8.09 -14.51
N THR A 94 19.41 -8.24 -13.90
CA THR A 94 20.61 -7.46 -14.25
C THR A 94 21.50 -8.20 -15.27
N GLY A 95 21.02 -8.33 -16.48
CA GLY A 95 21.77 -8.95 -17.57
C GLY A 95 21.43 -8.39 -18.94
N VAL A 96 21.19 -7.09 -19.07
CA VAL A 96 21.17 -6.42 -20.38
C VAL A 96 21.89 -5.08 -20.26
N LYS A 97 23.07 -5.03 -20.87
CA LYS A 97 23.91 -3.87 -20.99
C LYS A 97 23.19 -2.79 -21.81
N ALA A 98 22.74 -1.73 -21.16
CA ALA A 98 22.33 -0.50 -21.81
C ALA A 98 22.98 0.68 -21.09
N ALA A 99 23.41 1.65 -21.89
CA ALA A 99 24.30 2.76 -21.60
C ALA A 99 24.03 3.51 -20.28
N ALA A 100 25.13 3.83 -19.60
CA ALA A 100 25.17 4.54 -18.33
C ALA A 100 24.58 5.95 -18.43
N ALA A 101 23.37 6.12 -17.85
CA ALA A 101 23.04 7.34 -17.15
C ALA A 101 23.12 6.97 -15.66
N ALA A 102 23.84 7.77 -14.85
CA ALA A 102 24.13 7.48 -13.46
C ALA A 102 22.86 7.20 -12.66
N VAL A 103 22.61 5.92 -12.38
CA VAL A 103 21.50 5.49 -11.51
C VAL A 103 21.94 5.78 -10.09
N LYS A 104 21.38 6.86 -9.51
CA LYS A 104 21.41 7.09 -8.08
C LYS A 104 20.85 5.84 -7.40
N PRO A 105 21.44 5.32 -6.29
CA PRO A 105 20.91 4.13 -5.62
C PRO A 105 19.43 4.33 -5.29
N ALA A 106 18.61 3.30 -5.52
CA ALA A 106 17.19 3.35 -5.23
C ALA A 106 16.99 3.70 -3.76
N THR A 107 16.49 4.90 -3.49
CA THR A 107 16.19 5.37 -2.14
C THR A 107 15.02 4.55 -1.62
N THR A 108 15.24 3.75 -0.58
CA THR A 108 14.16 3.00 0.09
C THR A 108 13.46 3.96 1.04
N TYR A 109 12.18 4.19 0.80
CA TYR A 109 11.34 5.03 1.67
C TYR A 109 10.61 4.16 2.70
N ALA A 110 10.44 4.67 3.92
CA ALA A 110 9.63 4.02 4.94
C ALA A 110 8.16 4.04 4.53
N ASN A 111 7.42 2.97 4.85
CA ASN A 111 5.98 2.92 4.59
C ASN A 111 5.20 3.64 5.70
N ASN A 112 5.35 4.94 5.77
CA ASN A 112 4.69 5.86 6.69
C ASN A 112 4.61 7.25 6.05
N LEU A 113 3.92 8.18 6.72
CA LEU A 113 3.70 9.53 6.20
C LEU A 113 5.01 10.26 5.82
N ASP A 114 6.06 10.16 6.64
CA ASP A 114 7.36 10.77 6.34
C ASP A 114 7.97 10.19 5.06
N GLY A 115 7.97 8.86 4.94
CA GLY A 115 8.49 8.18 3.75
C GLY A 115 7.68 8.50 2.49
N TRP A 116 6.36 8.53 2.57
CA TRP A 116 5.49 8.88 1.44
C TRP A 116 5.72 10.32 0.97
N ILE A 117 5.87 11.28 1.90
CA ILE A 117 6.18 12.66 1.53
C ILE A 117 7.55 12.76 0.86
N ARG A 118 8.59 12.09 1.38
CA ARG A 118 9.93 12.10 0.78
C ARG A 118 9.94 11.47 -0.62
N GLN A 119 9.26 10.35 -0.78
CA GLN A 119 9.11 9.70 -2.09
C GLN A 119 8.37 10.60 -3.08
N SER A 120 7.30 11.26 -2.62
CA SER A 120 6.56 12.22 -3.43
C SER A 120 7.42 13.40 -3.85
N LEU A 121 8.25 13.94 -2.97
CA LEU A 121 9.19 15.02 -3.29
C LEU A 121 10.21 14.61 -4.35
N ASP A 122 10.72 13.39 -4.31
CA ASP A 122 11.62 12.87 -5.35
C ASP A 122 10.91 12.69 -6.70
N VAL A 123 9.64 12.27 -6.70
CA VAL A 123 8.81 12.24 -7.92
C VAL A 123 8.57 13.65 -8.43
N MET A 124 8.14 14.56 -7.57
CA MET A 124 7.86 15.96 -7.89
C MET A 124 9.09 16.65 -8.49
N ALA A 125 10.28 16.43 -7.92
CA ALA A 125 11.54 17.00 -8.43
C ALA A 125 11.83 16.55 -9.85
N ARG A 126 11.57 15.29 -10.19
CA ARG A 126 11.74 14.77 -11.56
C ARG A 126 10.77 15.37 -12.56
N HIS A 127 9.60 15.81 -12.12
CA HIS A 127 8.54 16.38 -12.94
C HIS A 127 8.46 17.92 -12.85
N GLY A 128 9.38 18.57 -12.13
CA GLY A 128 9.42 20.01 -11.96
C GLY A 128 8.22 20.58 -11.17
N ILE A 129 7.60 19.77 -10.33
CA ILE A 129 6.47 20.18 -9.49
C ILE A 129 7.02 20.81 -8.20
N PRO A 130 6.73 22.10 -7.93
CA PRO A 130 7.22 22.78 -6.74
C PRO A 130 6.46 22.35 -5.49
N GLY A 131 7.17 22.30 -4.37
CA GLY A 131 6.60 22.02 -3.05
C GLY A 131 7.66 21.61 -2.04
N SER A 132 7.37 21.84 -0.77
CA SER A 132 8.24 21.48 0.34
C SER A 132 7.62 20.38 1.21
N TYR A 133 8.48 19.68 1.96
CA TYR A 133 8.03 18.72 2.97
C TYR A 133 7.02 19.36 3.94
N ASN A 134 7.33 20.53 4.45
CA ASN A 134 6.48 21.24 5.42
C ASN A 134 5.13 21.65 4.82
N GLY A 135 5.12 22.11 3.58
CA GLY A 135 3.89 22.43 2.86
C GLY A 135 3.00 21.22 2.68
N ILE A 136 3.57 20.11 2.21
CA ILE A 136 2.82 18.84 2.05
C ILE A 136 2.31 18.35 3.41
N HIS A 137 3.19 18.22 4.40
CA HIS A 137 2.83 17.71 5.73
C HIS A 137 1.70 18.54 6.38
N ARG A 138 1.83 19.88 6.36
CA ARG A 138 0.80 20.78 6.90
C ARG A 138 -0.58 20.54 6.25
N ASN A 139 -0.61 20.43 4.93
CA ASN A 139 -1.84 20.20 4.19
C ASN A 139 -2.41 18.80 4.47
N VAL A 140 -1.60 17.75 4.46
CA VAL A 140 -2.01 16.38 4.80
C VAL A 140 -2.63 16.31 6.20
N MET A 141 -2.00 16.93 7.18
CA MET A 141 -2.53 16.93 8.57
C MET A 141 -3.87 17.65 8.65
N ARG A 142 -4.09 18.70 7.88
CA ARG A 142 -5.37 19.42 7.82
C ARG A 142 -6.46 18.62 7.11
N GLU A 143 -6.14 17.98 5.98
CA GLU A 143 -7.13 17.33 5.11
C GLU A 143 -7.54 15.93 5.61
N SER A 144 -6.61 15.17 6.15
CA SER A 144 -6.85 13.76 6.51
C SER A 144 -6.25 13.32 7.85
N SER A 145 -5.57 14.23 8.57
CA SER A 145 -4.78 13.88 9.77
C SER A 145 -3.77 12.76 9.50
N GLY A 146 -3.28 12.66 8.27
CA GLY A 146 -2.31 11.65 7.86
C GLY A 146 -2.92 10.29 7.49
N ASN A 147 -4.25 10.19 7.37
CA ASN A 147 -4.92 8.94 6.99
C ASN A 147 -4.97 8.77 5.46
N PRO A 148 -4.24 7.80 4.87
CA PRO A 148 -4.25 7.59 3.41
C PRO A 148 -5.58 7.05 2.88
N LEU A 149 -6.42 6.48 3.74
CA LEU A 149 -7.74 5.94 3.39
C LEU A 149 -8.89 6.89 3.73
N ALA A 150 -8.58 8.15 4.03
CA ALA A 150 -9.61 9.15 4.30
C ALA A 150 -10.54 9.34 3.09
N ILE A 151 -11.83 9.45 3.37
CA ILE A 151 -12.87 9.73 2.38
C ILE A 151 -13.89 10.71 2.97
N ASN A 152 -14.26 11.73 2.21
CA ASN A 152 -15.31 12.66 2.58
C ASN A 152 -16.61 12.30 1.85
N ASN A 153 -17.60 11.80 2.60
CA ASN A 153 -18.88 11.32 2.07
C ASN A 153 -20.05 12.26 2.35
N TRP A 154 -19.81 13.50 2.81
CA TRP A 154 -20.87 14.41 3.28
C TRP A 154 -20.89 15.80 2.63
N ASP A 155 -19.95 16.11 1.75
CA ASP A 155 -19.94 17.37 1.03
C ASP A 155 -20.71 17.31 -0.32
N SER A 156 -20.74 18.41 -1.04
CA SER A 156 -21.40 18.51 -2.35
C SER A 156 -20.76 17.60 -3.41
N ASN A 157 -19.45 17.35 -3.33
CA ASN A 157 -18.76 16.45 -4.23
C ASN A 157 -19.18 14.99 -3.96
N ALA A 158 -19.29 14.61 -2.69
CA ALA A 158 -19.79 13.29 -2.30
C ALA A 158 -21.25 13.09 -2.76
N ALA A 159 -22.10 14.10 -2.60
CA ALA A 159 -23.49 14.08 -3.11
C ALA A 159 -23.55 13.92 -4.64
N ALA A 160 -22.55 14.44 -5.37
CA ALA A 160 -22.39 14.26 -6.81
C ALA A 160 -21.73 12.92 -7.21
N GLY A 161 -21.46 12.02 -6.26
CA GLY A 161 -20.83 10.73 -6.50
C GLY A 161 -19.31 10.77 -6.74
N ILE A 162 -18.65 11.87 -6.43
CA ILE A 162 -17.21 12.10 -6.58
C ILE A 162 -16.55 12.53 -5.26
N PRO A 163 -16.62 11.69 -4.19
CA PRO A 163 -16.07 12.05 -2.88
C PRO A 163 -14.57 12.36 -2.95
N SER A 164 -14.13 13.25 -2.08
CA SER A 164 -12.71 13.52 -1.89
C SER A 164 -12.02 12.37 -1.15
N LYS A 165 -10.80 11.98 -1.58
CA LYS A 165 -10.11 10.77 -1.13
C LYS A 165 -8.65 11.01 -0.82
N GLY A 166 -8.11 10.16 0.08
CA GLY A 166 -6.69 10.04 0.38
C GLY A 166 -6.13 11.15 1.25
N LEU A 167 -4.81 11.24 1.30
CA LEU A 167 -4.08 12.13 2.19
C LEU A 167 -4.41 13.62 1.99
N LEU A 168 -4.57 14.05 0.75
CA LEU A 168 -4.85 15.45 0.39
C LEU A 168 -6.27 15.64 -0.17
N GLN A 169 -7.17 14.72 0.10
CA GLN A 169 -8.61 14.82 -0.18
C GLN A 169 -8.92 15.28 -1.62
N VAL A 170 -8.36 14.56 -2.60
CA VAL A 170 -8.52 14.86 -4.01
C VAL A 170 -9.72 14.09 -4.58
N ILE A 171 -10.58 14.76 -5.37
CA ILE A 171 -11.66 14.10 -6.12
C ILE A 171 -11.11 13.39 -7.35
N ASP A 172 -11.77 12.30 -7.80
CA ASP A 172 -11.31 11.48 -8.93
C ASP A 172 -11.05 12.27 -10.23
N PRO A 173 -11.89 13.24 -10.64
CA PRO A 173 -11.61 14.04 -11.83
C PRO A 173 -10.31 14.85 -11.72
N THR A 174 -10.06 15.47 -10.57
CA THR A 174 -8.83 16.23 -10.32
C THR A 174 -7.62 15.30 -10.27
N PHE A 175 -7.73 14.15 -9.57
CA PHE A 175 -6.69 13.15 -9.53
C PHE A 175 -6.25 12.72 -10.94
N ARG A 176 -7.19 12.36 -11.80
CA ARG A 176 -6.91 11.93 -13.18
C ARG A 176 -6.30 13.05 -14.03
N ALA A 177 -6.79 14.28 -13.89
CA ALA A 177 -6.30 15.42 -14.67
C ALA A 177 -4.88 15.83 -14.30
N TYR A 178 -4.47 15.63 -13.05
CA TYR A 178 -3.16 16.02 -12.52
C TYR A 178 -2.27 14.84 -12.13
N HIS A 179 -2.66 13.63 -12.52
CA HIS A 179 -1.88 12.43 -12.28
C HIS A 179 -0.45 12.56 -12.82
N VAL A 180 0.53 12.17 -12.01
CA VAL A 180 1.94 12.26 -12.37
C VAL A 180 2.41 10.90 -12.95
N PRO A 181 2.94 10.86 -14.18
CA PRO A 181 3.43 9.62 -14.78
C PRO A 181 4.45 8.89 -13.91
N GLY A 182 4.30 7.57 -13.81
CA GLY A 182 5.15 6.73 -12.97
C GLY A 182 4.70 6.59 -11.53
N THR A 183 3.55 7.18 -11.15
CA THR A 183 2.86 6.91 -9.90
C THR A 183 1.65 5.99 -10.12
N SER A 184 1.05 5.49 -9.04
CA SER A 184 -0.14 4.65 -9.08
C SER A 184 -1.35 5.39 -9.66
N LEU A 185 -2.26 4.67 -10.32
CA LEU A 185 -3.57 5.20 -10.73
C LEU A 185 -4.65 5.09 -9.64
N ASP A 186 -4.28 4.57 -8.47
CA ASP A 186 -5.14 4.52 -7.29
C ASP A 186 -5.05 5.85 -6.52
N SER A 187 -6.18 6.56 -6.38
CA SER A 187 -6.25 7.81 -5.62
C SER A 187 -6.03 7.65 -4.12
N TYR A 188 -6.05 6.41 -3.60
CA TYR A 188 -5.69 6.09 -2.22
C TYR A 188 -4.19 5.77 -2.05
N ASP A 189 -3.44 5.57 -3.13
CA ASP A 189 -1.99 5.44 -3.01
C ASP A 189 -1.39 6.74 -2.48
N PRO A 190 -0.65 6.71 -1.35
CA PRO A 190 -0.16 7.91 -0.70
C PRO A 190 0.70 8.81 -1.59
N VAL A 191 1.58 8.19 -2.39
CA VAL A 191 2.50 8.94 -3.26
C VAL A 191 1.79 9.53 -4.46
N ALA A 192 0.89 8.75 -5.08
CA ALA A 192 0.08 9.22 -6.20
C ALA A 192 -0.87 10.36 -5.77
N ASN A 193 -1.50 10.23 -4.60
CA ASN A 193 -2.38 11.25 -4.04
C ASN A 193 -1.63 12.56 -3.78
N ILE A 194 -0.49 12.50 -3.08
CA ILE A 194 0.34 13.68 -2.78
C ILE A 194 0.83 14.33 -4.07
N THR A 195 1.36 13.57 -5.01
CA THR A 195 1.93 14.14 -6.25
C THR A 195 0.87 14.75 -7.15
N ALA A 196 -0.30 14.13 -7.29
CA ALA A 196 -1.41 14.69 -8.07
C ALA A 196 -1.95 15.98 -7.43
N ALA A 197 -2.12 16.00 -6.10
CA ALA A 197 -2.54 17.20 -5.38
C ALA A 197 -1.53 18.34 -5.48
N CYS A 198 -0.22 18.03 -5.36
CA CYS A 198 0.83 19.02 -5.51
C CYS A 198 0.92 19.56 -6.94
N ASN A 199 0.70 18.72 -7.95
CA ASN A 199 0.65 19.12 -9.36
C ASN A 199 -0.55 20.04 -9.64
N TYR A 200 -1.72 19.73 -9.08
CA TYR A 200 -2.88 20.64 -9.10
C TYR A 200 -2.57 21.96 -8.40
N ALA A 201 -1.98 21.92 -7.20
CA ALA A 201 -1.62 23.10 -6.43
C ALA A 201 -0.59 23.97 -7.17
N ALA A 202 0.37 23.35 -7.86
CA ALA A 202 1.33 24.07 -8.71
C ALA A 202 0.63 24.84 -9.83
N ALA A 203 -0.34 24.21 -10.50
CA ALA A 203 -1.09 24.84 -11.60
C ALA A 203 -2.02 25.98 -11.13
N ARG A 204 -2.56 25.90 -9.91
CA ARG A 204 -3.56 26.86 -9.40
C ARG A 204 -2.98 27.92 -8.50
N TYR A 205 -1.98 27.56 -7.69
CA TYR A 205 -1.45 28.41 -6.61
C TYR A 205 0.07 28.58 -6.70
N GLY A 206 0.69 28.01 -7.73
CA GLY A 206 2.13 28.03 -7.93
C GLY A 206 2.91 27.01 -7.07
N SER A 207 2.37 26.55 -5.94
CA SER A 207 2.94 25.50 -5.06
C SER A 207 1.93 25.07 -4.00
N ILE A 208 2.07 23.84 -3.51
CA ILE A 208 1.36 23.38 -2.31
C ILE A 208 1.71 24.22 -1.06
N ASP A 209 2.87 24.86 -1.05
CA ASP A 209 3.31 25.71 0.05
C ASP A 209 2.43 26.96 0.21
N ASN A 210 1.81 27.41 -0.86
CA ASN A 210 0.92 28.58 -0.90
C ASN A 210 -0.52 28.24 -0.48
N VAL A 211 -0.83 26.95 -0.31
CA VAL A 211 -2.16 26.50 0.13
C VAL A 211 -2.22 26.53 1.65
N ASN A 212 -2.96 27.50 2.21
CA ASN A 212 -3.09 27.71 3.66
C ASN A 212 -4.54 27.49 4.16
N GLY A 213 -5.48 27.11 3.30
CA GLY A 213 -6.86 26.79 3.59
C GLY A 213 -7.33 25.55 2.85
N ALA A 214 -8.59 25.13 3.06
CA ALA A 214 -9.22 24.10 2.24
C ALA A 214 -9.30 24.58 0.77
N TYR A 215 -9.09 23.68 -0.17
CA TYR A 215 -9.13 23.97 -1.61
C TYR A 215 -10.20 23.15 -2.35
#